data_5d94ccaf5dc7231194a750a128ce7ef1
#
_entry.id   5d94ccaf5dc7231194a750a128ce7ef1
#
_cell.length_a   1.000
_cell.length_b   1.000
_cell.length_c   1.000
_cell.angle_alpha   90.00
_cell.angle_beta   90.00
_cell.angle_gamma   90.00
#
_symmetry.space_group_name_H-M   'P 1'
#
loop_
_entity.id
_entity.type
_entity.pdbx_description
1 polymer ?
#
loop_
_entity_poly.entity_id
_entity_poly.type
_entity_poly.pdbx_seq_one_letter_code
_entity_poly.pdbx_strand_id
1 'polypeptide(L)'
;MPETIELPPEDIRDFVAIQHDADGKIRVKVVEAKKHITSVQRYLTLLRSRYPGKISKFDFTTLDVIATLNSNNTERAPGVLSDGGINTVQRKVLDYIRKAAQLDASDLHITPGRDNTDFTYVEARVHGELEVLDILRKEEGLELLGATYSGMTDVIKGTQFDPGVPQDARLSEQYLKLAGLFGARYSHYPCVGGLYAVLRLIKDDSLQIPTFSMLGYHPEQERTLRRILQRPEGIITLSGPTGSGKSTTLRTASAAYLEQYGFNNTGGILLPRRRLFTIESPPEGRIPGAIQTAVMDSAQGWVDSIKSALRLDPDGILNGEIRDHDSAITAIKAAMTGHLMLTTIHANDPINILERLEMEGVQARMIADPQLFIGLLSQRLVQLICPHCRRPWHEVATERTDDERRLVESVCNPDQVYLRNHEGCPHCWRGVTGRTVIAEVISPDARFFQLYREKGRIEARTYWHRELGGMTRNQHL
;
A
#
# COMPACT_ATOMS: atom_id res chain seq x y z
N MET A 1 49.44 4.61 -4.61
CA MET A 1 47.97 4.63 -4.48
C MET A 1 47.62 3.65 -3.37
N PRO A 2 46.78 3.96 -2.40
CA PRO A 2 46.32 2.96 -1.44
C PRO A 2 45.51 1.90 -2.18
N GLU A 3 45.92 0.62 -2.05
CA GLU A 3 45.15 -0.50 -2.61
C GLU A 3 43.75 -0.48 -2.04
N THR A 4 42.78 -0.44 -2.93
CA THR A 4 41.34 -0.46 -2.55
C THR A 4 41.01 -1.84 -1.96
N ILE A 5 40.61 -1.87 -0.70
CA ILE A 5 40.24 -3.12 -0.03
C ILE A 5 38.87 -3.56 -0.51
N GLU A 6 38.69 -4.85 -0.68
CA GLU A 6 37.42 -5.44 -1.07
C GLU A 6 36.41 -5.24 0.07
N LEU A 7 35.34 -4.49 -0.23
CA LEU A 7 34.27 -4.20 0.74
C LEU A 7 33.48 -5.47 1.11
N PRO A 8 32.83 -5.51 2.29
CA PRO A 8 31.96 -6.61 2.67
C PRO A 8 30.87 -6.82 1.62
N PRO A 9 30.58 -8.08 1.21
CA PRO A 9 29.42 -8.43 0.39
C PRO A 9 28.11 -7.88 0.96
N GLU A 10 27.11 -7.66 0.11
CA GLU A 10 25.84 -7.03 0.53
C GLU A 10 25.12 -7.78 1.65
N ASP A 11 25.17 -9.10 1.63
CA ASP A 11 24.52 -9.99 2.62
C ASP A 11 25.12 -9.91 4.02
N ILE A 12 26.33 -9.36 4.19
CA ILE A 12 27.03 -9.21 5.48
C ILE A 12 27.43 -7.77 5.81
N ARG A 13 27.14 -6.81 4.94
CA ARG A 13 27.55 -5.41 5.10
C ARG A 13 27.03 -4.76 6.39
N ASP A 14 25.84 -5.14 6.82
CA ASP A 14 25.26 -4.65 8.07
C ASP A 14 25.90 -5.25 9.33
N PHE A 15 26.76 -6.27 9.17
CA PHE A 15 27.38 -6.99 10.29
C PHE A 15 28.89 -6.82 10.35
N VAL A 16 29.50 -6.21 9.32
CA VAL A 16 30.94 -6.07 9.20
C VAL A 16 31.30 -4.64 8.77
N ALA A 17 32.21 -3.99 9.48
CA ALA A 17 32.78 -2.70 9.09
C ALA A 17 34.31 -2.77 9.00
N ILE A 18 34.87 -2.04 8.06
CA ILE A 18 36.30 -1.91 7.85
C ILE A 18 36.73 -0.50 8.25
N GLN A 19 37.76 -0.39 9.07
CA GLN A 19 38.41 0.88 9.42
C GLN A 19 39.89 0.84 9.13
N HIS A 20 40.49 1.99 8.84
CA HIS A 20 41.93 2.14 8.78
C HIS A 20 42.44 2.70 10.09
N ASP A 21 43.48 2.08 10.66
CA ASP A 21 44.20 2.61 11.80
C ASP A 21 45.12 3.77 11.37
N ALA A 22 45.60 4.55 12.32
CA ALA A 22 46.53 5.64 12.08
C ALA A 22 47.85 5.18 11.36
N ASP A 23 48.19 3.91 11.54
CA ASP A 23 49.39 3.29 10.92
C ASP A 23 49.09 2.70 9.51
N GLY A 24 47.90 2.97 8.96
CA GLY A 24 47.48 2.46 7.64
C GLY A 24 47.11 0.97 7.61
N LYS A 25 47.04 0.32 8.78
CA LYS A 25 46.57 -1.07 8.89
C LYS A 25 45.06 -1.13 8.95
N ILE A 26 44.55 -2.29 8.59
CA ILE A 26 43.11 -2.58 8.52
C ILE A 26 42.62 -3.12 9.87
N ARG A 27 41.60 -2.53 10.43
CA ARG A 27 40.84 -3.05 11.55
C ARG A 27 39.45 -3.46 11.06
N VAL A 28 39.07 -4.72 11.28
CA VAL A 28 37.77 -5.25 10.85
C VAL A 28 36.92 -5.43 12.09
N LYS A 29 35.77 -4.77 12.14
CA LYS A 29 34.77 -4.92 13.21
C LYS A 29 33.62 -5.79 12.74
N VAL A 30 33.20 -6.72 13.58
CA VAL A 30 32.15 -7.70 13.28
C VAL A 30 31.12 -7.71 14.42
N VAL A 31 29.83 -7.77 14.09
CA VAL A 31 28.80 -7.96 15.11
C VAL A 31 28.99 -9.31 15.81
N GLU A 32 29.16 -9.30 17.14
CA GLU A 32 29.50 -10.51 17.91
C GLU A 32 28.46 -11.62 17.74
N ALA A 33 27.18 -11.30 17.75
CA ALA A 33 26.08 -12.26 17.53
C ALA A 33 26.09 -12.89 16.12
N LYS A 34 26.81 -12.30 15.16
CA LYS A 34 26.85 -12.71 13.75
C LYS A 34 28.20 -13.31 13.34
N LYS A 35 29.16 -13.38 14.23
CA LYS A 35 30.53 -13.86 13.94
C LYS A 35 30.59 -15.30 13.41
N HIS A 36 29.59 -16.12 13.71
CA HIS A 36 29.54 -17.54 13.26
C HIS A 36 28.81 -17.76 11.94
N ILE A 37 28.25 -16.73 11.33
CA ILE A 37 27.56 -16.86 10.03
C ILE A 37 28.59 -17.24 8.96
N THR A 38 28.27 -18.24 8.14
CA THR A 38 29.16 -18.80 7.12
C THR A 38 29.70 -17.74 6.15
N SER A 39 28.88 -16.80 5.69
CA SER A 39 29.29 -15.69 4.82
C SER A 39 30.25 -14.74 5.51
N VAL A 40 30.04 -14.43 6.79
CA VAL A 40 30.96 -13.62 7.58
C VAL A 40 32.31 -14.32 7.71
N GLN A 41 32.34 -15.60 8.10
CA GLN A 41 33.58 -16.39 8.25
C GLN A 41 34.35 -16.53 6.93
N ARG A 42 33.62 -16.75 5.83
CA ARG A 42 34.21 -16.80 4.48
C ARG A 42 34.88 -15.48 4.13
N TYR A 43 34.22 -14.37 4.39
CA TYR A 43 34.76 -13.04 4.11
C TYR A 43 35.99 -12.72 4.98
N LEU A 44 35.98 -13.03 6.28
CA LEU A 44 37.13 -12.85 7.17
C LEU A 44 38.34 -13.70 6.74
N THR A 45 38.08 -14.92 6.27
CA THR A 45 39.12 -15.81 5.74
C THR A 45 39.70 -15.25 4.44
N LEU A 46 38.86 -14.74 3.55
CA LEU A 46 39.31 -14.09 2.29
C LEU A 46 40.18 -12.88 2.58
N LEU A 47 39.80 -12.02 3.52
CA LEU A 47 40.59 -10.85 3.91
C LEU A 47 41.97 -11.27 4.46
N ARG A 48 42.03 -12.30 5.31
CA ARG A 48 43.30 -12.82 5.83
C ARG A 48 44.22 -13.35 4.75
N SER A 49 43.68 -14.06 3.76
CA SER A 49 44.47 -14.63 2.66
C SER A 49 44.92 -13.58 1.65
N ARG A 50 44.09 -12.56 1.39
CA ARG A 50 44.38 -11.56 0.34
C ARG A 50 45.19 -10.39 0.83
N TYR A 51 45.17 -10.08 2.14
CA TYR A 51 45.90 -8.96 2.74
C TYR A 51 46.78 -9.40 3.92
N PRO A 52 47.75 -10.32 3.72
CA PRO A 52 48.55 -10.84 4.79
C PRO A 52 49.41 -9.72 5.43
N GLY A 53 49.38 -9.60 6.76
CA GLY A 53 50.12 -8.60 7.52
C GLY A 53 49.55 -7.16 7.51
N LYS A 54 48.54 -6.90 6.71
CA LYS A 54 47.84 -5.59 6.68
C LYS A 54 46.68 -5.48 7.67
N ILE A 55 46.15 -6.60 8.15
CA ILE A 55 45.05 -6.60 9.12
C ILE A 55 45.64 -6.53 10.53
N SER A 56 45.29 -5.46 11.27
CA SER A 56 45.78 -5.26 12.64
C SER A 56 44.99 -6.10 13.64
N LYS A 57 43.64 -6.14 13.53
CA LYS A 57 42.78 -6.83 14.48
C LYS A 57 41.40 -7.09 13.91
N PHE A 58 40.75 -8.19 14.39
CA PHE A 58 39.32 -8.44 14.27
C PHE A 58 38.69 -8.14 15.62
N ASP A 59 37.85 -7.10 15.69
CA ASP A 59 37.13 -6.70 16.89
C ASP A 59 35.68 -7.11 16.80
N PHE A 60 35.14 -7.63 17.90
CA PHE A 60 33.73 -7.97 18.01
C PHE A 60 32.99 -6.86 18.74
N THR A 61 31.80 -6.49 18.24
CA THR A 61 31.06 -5.33 18.71
C THR A 61 29.54 -5.51 18.54
N THR A 62 28.76 -4.51 18.94
CA THR A 62 27.29 -4.50 18.77
C THR A 62 26.88 -3.99 17.40
N LEU A 63 25.61 -4.26 17.02
CA LEU A 63 25.05 -3.82 15.74
C LEU A 63 25.06 -2.29 15.60
N ASP A 64 24.77 -1.56 16.68
CA ASP A 64 24.71 -0.10 16.68
C ASP A 64 26.05 0.54 16.34
N VAL A 65 27.16 -0.05 16.82
CA VAL A 65 28.50 0.40 16.51
C VAL A 65 28.83 0.19 15.03
N ILE A 66 28.44 -0.96 14.47
CA ILE A 66 28.62 -1.24 13.01
C ILE A 66 27.76 -0.28 12.19
N ALA A 67 26.51 -0.04 12.56
CA ALA A 67 25.62 0.89 11.87
C ALA A 67 26.22 2.33 11.87
N THR A 68 26.73 2.78 13.02
CA THR A 68 27.38 4.10 13.15
C THR A 68 28.65 4.19 12.30
N LEU A 69 29.45 3.14 12.25
CA LEU A 69 30.70 3.12 11.47
C LEU A 69 30.42 3.06 9.96
N ASN A 70 29.41 2.29 9.56
CA ASN A 70 29.01 2.22 8.17
C ASN A 70 28.32 3.51 7.70
N SER A 71 27.58 4.22 8.57
CA SER A 71 27.04 5.54 8.26
C SER A 71 28.13 6.61 8.12
N ASN A 72 29.20 6.55 8.91
CA ASN A 72 30.36 7.45 8.79
C ASN A 72 31.28 7.10 7.62
N ASN A 73 31.27 5.85 7.15
CA ASN A 73 32.00 5.41 5.96
C ASN A 73 31.17 5.56 4.66
N THR A 74 29.93 6.00 4.71
CA THR A 74 29.03 6.16 3.56
C THR A 74 29.39 7.32 2.63
N GLU A 75 30.52 7.97 2.80
CA GLU A 75 31.05 8.82 1.72
C GLU A 75 31.58 8.01 0.51
N ARG A 76 31.67 6.64 0.58
CA ARG A 76 32.10 5.79 -0.54
C ARG A 76 31.60 4.35 -0.48
N ALA A 77 30.30 4.11 -0.55
CA ALA A 77 29.76 2.78 -0.83
C ALA A 77 29.07 2.77 -2.22
N PRO A 78 29.44 1.87 -3.15
CA PRO A 78 28.68 1.68 -4.38
C PRO A 78 27.41 0.93 -4.04
N GLY A 79 26.25 1.61 -4.12
CA GLY A 79 24.92 1.03 -3.87
C GLY A 79 23.89 2.02 -3.30
N VAL A 80 24.33 3.07 -2.63
CA VAL A 80 23.53 4.29 -2.45
C VAL A 80 24.02 5.24 -3.54
N LEU A 81 23.23 5.46 -4.56
CA LEU A 81 23.47 6.57 -5.45
C LEU A 81 23.48 7.84 -4.58
N SER A 82 24.70 8.30 -4.20
CA SER A 82 24.88 9.71 -3.97
C SER A 82 24.29 10.41 -5.20
N ASP A 83 23.71 11.59 -5.03
CA ASP A 83 23.14 12.42 -6.12
C ASP A 83 24.01 12.51 -7.40
N GLY A 84 25.25 12.02 -7.38
CA GLY A 84 26.22 12.00 -8.48
C GLY A 84 26.09 10.89 -9.54
N GLY A 85 25.24 9.87 -9.32
CA GLY A 85 25.00 8.79 -10.31
C GLY A 85 23.69 8.93 -11.08
N ILE A 86 22.83 9.91 -10.70
CA ILE A 86 21.53 10.18 -11.31
C ILE A 86 21.75 11.29 -12.37
N ASN A 87 21.33 11.02 -13.61
CA ASN A 87 21.39 12.04 -14.65
C ASN A 87 20.37 13.16 -14.39
N THR A 88 20.52 14.29 -15.07
CA THR A 88 19.68 15.48 -14.89
C THR A 88 18.19 15.20 -15.11
N VAL A 89 17.87 14.34 -16.08
CA VAL A 89 16.47 13.99 -16.43
C VAL A 89 15.85 13.13 -15.32
N GLN A 90 16.56 12.12 -14.84
CA GLN A 90 16.12 11.28 -13.73
C GLN A 90 15.93 12.10 -12.44
N ARG A 91 16.81 13.07 -12.19
CA ARG A 91 16.68 14.00 -11.06
C ARG A 91 15.39 14.82 -11.16
N LYS A 92 15.08 15.35 -12.34
CA LYS A 92 13.83 16.10 -12.59
C LYS A 92 12.59 15.22 -12.33
N VAL A 93 12.62 13.94 -12.75
CA VAL A 93 11.53 12.99 -12.43
C VAL A 93 11.40 12.77 -10.92
N LEU A 94 12.51 12.54 -10.21
CA LEU A 94 12.51 12.38 -8.75
C LEU A 94 11.96 13.61 -8.03
N ASP A 95 12.26 14.80 -8.50
CA ASP A 95 11.77 16.05 -7.92
C ASP A 95 10.24 16.17 -8.08
N TYR A 96 9.68 15.77 -9.23
CA TYR A 96 8.22 15.70 -9.40
C TYR A 96 7.61 14.62 -8.49
N ILE A 97 8.21 13.44 -8.37
CA ILE A 97 7.74 12.38 -7.46
C ILE A 97 7.75 12.88 -6.01
N ARG A 98 8.85 13.51 -5.57
CA ARG A 98 8.97 14.09 -4.22
C ARG A 98 7.92 15.18 -3.97
N LYS A 99 7.72 16.10 -4.93
CA LYS A 99 6.72 17.15 -4.86
C LYS A 99 5.30 16.57 -4.75
N ALA A 100 4.98 15.57 -5.58
CA ALA A 100 3.70 14.86 -5.50
C ALA A 100 3.53 14.14 -4.15
N ALA A 101 4.57 13.46 -3.64
CA ALA A 101 4.54 12.80 -2.33
C ALA A 101 4.33 13.81 -1.17
N GLN A 102 4.96 14.98 -1.22
CA GLN A 102 4.78 16.05 -0.23
C GLN A 102 3.35 16.62 -0.23
N LEU A 103 2.70 16.64 -1.40
CA LEU A 103 1.30 17.07 -1.56
C LEU A 103 0.29 15.98 -1.18
N ASP A 104 0.72 14.84 -0.69
CA ASP A 104 -0.13 13.67 -0.42
C ASP A 104 -0.84 13.13 -1.67
N ALA A 105 -0.20 13.23 -2.83
CA ALA A 105 -0.77 12.75 -4.07
C ALA A 105 -0.76 11.22 -4.14
N SER A 106 -1.81 10.65 -4.72
CA SER A 106 -1.91 9.21 -5.01
C SER A 106 -1.25 8.84 -6.33
N ASP A 107 -1.26 9.75 -7.31
CA ASP A 107 -0.76 9.51 -8.65
C ASP A 107 -0.07 10.77 -9.21
N LEU A 108 1.00 10.57 -9.98
CA LEU A 108 1.66 11.59 -10.78
C LEU A 108 1.40 11.28 -12.25
N HIS A 109 0.82 12.23 -12.97
CA HIS A 109 0.48 12.12 -14.39
C HIS A 109 1.45 12.94 -15.21
N ILE A 110 1.93 12.39 -16.32
CA ILE A 110 2.79 13.07 -17.29
C ILE A 110 2.19 12.82 -18.68
N THR A 111 1.71 13.88 -19.33
CA THR A 111 0.91 13.76 -20.56
C THR A 111 1.51 14.59 -21.69
N PRO A 112 2.53 14.08 -22.40
CA PRO A 112 3.09 14.74 -23.59
C PRO A 112 2.09 14.77 -24.75
N GLY A 113 1.90 15.93 -25.37
CA GLY A 113 1.11 16.11 -26.58
C GLY A 113 -0.39 16.03 -26.39
N ARG A 114 -0.90 16.19 -25.17
CA ARG A 114 -2.34 16.22 -24.89
C ARG A 114 -3.05 17.23 -25.79
N ASP A 115 -4.19 16.84 -26.34
CA ASP A 115 -5.02 17.66 -27.24
C ASP A 115 -4.27 18.15 -28.51
N ASN A 116 -3.31 17.36 -29.01
CA ASN A 116 -2.42 17.69 -30.14
C ASN A 116 -1.60 18.98 -29.92
N THR A 117 -1.29 19.31 -28.66
CA THR A 117 -0.43 20.46 -28.33
C THR A 117 1.06 20.06 -28.28
N ASP A 118 1.95 21.05 -28.40
CA ASP A 118 3.40 20.87 -28.20
C ASP A 118 3.80 20.95 -26.72
N PHE A 119 2.85 20.68 -25.81
CA PHE A 119 3.08 20.74 -24.38
C PHE A 119 2.94 19.38 -23.71
N THR A 120 3.60 19.27 -22.58
CA THR A 120 3.47 18.18 -21.60
C THR A 120 2.90 18.77 -20.32
N TYR A 121 1.80 18.19 -19.83
CA TYR A 121 1.26 18.52 -18.52
C TYR A 121 1.79 17.52 -17.50
N VAL A 122 2.37 18.05 -16.41
CA VAL A 122 2.77 17.28 -15.24
C VAL A 122 1.77 17.61 -14.13
N GLU A 123 0.97 16.62 -13.74
CA GLU A 123 -0.14 16.80 -12.81
C GLU A 123 -0.07 15.80 -11.68
N ALA A 124 -0.42 16.20 -10.46
CA ALA A 124 -0.53 15.32 -9.30
C ALA A 124 -1.99 15.14 -8.89
N ARG A 125 -2.41 13.93 -8.53
CA ARG A 125 -3.75 13.69 -7.97
C ARG A 125 -3.72 13.85 -6.46
N VAL A 126 -4.09 15.02 -5.98
CA VAL A 126 -4.09 15.40 -4.57
C VAL A 126 -5.52 15.29 -4.02
N HIS A 127 -5.73 14.43 -3.01
CA HIS A 127 -7.05 14.18 -2.39
C HIS A 127 -8.19 13.90 -3.38
N GLY A 128 -7.86 13.33 -4.54
CA GLY A 128 -8.80 12.93 -5.60
C GLY A 128 -8.92 13.95 -6.74
N GLU A 129 -8.38 15.16 -6.62
CA GLU A 129 -8.39 16.21 -7.64
C GLU A 129 -7.01 16.33 -8.32
N LEU A 130 -7.00 16.77 -9.59
CA LEU A 130 -5.76 17.02 -10.32
C LEU A 130 -5.23 18.42 -10.04
N GLU A 131 -3.94 18.50 -9.75
CA GLU A 131 -3.18 19.75 -9.56
C GLU A 131 -2.04 19.79 -10.56
N VAL A 132 -1.94 20.89 -11.32
CA VAL A 132 -0.84 21.07 -12.28
C VAL A 132 0.42 21.45 -11.52
N LEU A 133 1.46 20.62 -11.65
CA LEU A 133 2.77 20.86 -11.06
C LEU A 133 3.70 21.64 -11.98
N ASP A 134 3.61 21.37 -13.31
CA ASP A 134 4.44 22.00 -14.33
C ASP A 134 3.83 21.83 -15.73
N ILE A 135 4.27 22.68 -16.65
CA ILE A 135 3.98 22.61 -18.08
C ILE A 135 5.31 22.69 -18.84
N LEU A 136 5.61 21.66 -19.60
CA LEU A 136 6.86 21.49 -20.33
C LEU A 136 6.62 21.43 -21.84
N ARG A 137 7.66 21.39 -22.64
CA ARG A 137 7.56 21.02 -24.07
C ARG A 137 7.28 19.52 -24.19
N LYS A 138 6.66 19.13 -25.29
CA LYS A 138 6.32 17.72 -25.59
C LYS A 138 7.53 16.82 -25.56
N GLU A 139 8.62 17.25 -26.18
CA GLU A 139 9.88 16.49 -26.25
C GLU A 139 10.48 16.25 -24.86
N GLU A 140 10.46 17.26 -23.99
CA GLU A 140 10.94 17.11 -22.60
C GLU A 140 10.12 16.09 -21.83
N GLY A 141 8.79 16.07 -22.01
CA GLY A 141 7.92 15.06 -21.40
C GLY A 141 8.23 13.65 -21.89
N LEU A 142 8.45 13.45 -23.17
CA LEU A 142 8.85 12.15 -23.73
C LEU A 142 10.22 11.70 -23.21
N GLU A 143 11.18 12.63 -23.07
CA GLU A 143 12.48 12.36 -22.47
C GLU A 143 12.36 11.91 -21.00
N LEU A 144 11.52 12.61 -20.19
CA LEU A 144 11.23 12.23 -18.81
C LEU A 144 10.67 10.79 -18.74
N LEU A 145 9.71 10.45 -19.59
CA LEU A 145 9.09 9.13 -19.61
C LEU A 145 10.06 8.04 -20.07
N GLY A 146 10.87 8.31 -21.09
CA GLY A 146 11.91 7.41 -21.56
C GLY A 146 12.97 7.14 -20.47
N ALA A 147 13.42 8.19 -19.78
CA ALA A 147 14.36 8.08 -18.66
C ALA A 147 13.75 7.32 -17.47
N THR A 148 12.45 7.53 -17.19
CA THR A 148 11.74 6.82 -16.14
C THR A 148 11.66 5.33 -16.46
N TYR A 149 11.09 4.97 -17.62
CA TYR A 149 10.88 3.57 -17.99
C TYR A 149 12.20 2.81 -18.13
N SER A 150 13.15 3.33 -18.90
CA SER A 150 14.40 2.61 -19.22
C SER A 150 15.45 2.67 -18.13
N GLY A 151 15.45 3.71 -17.30
CA GLY A 151 16.54 3.98 -16.36
C GLY A 151 16.17 3.97 -14.89
N MET A 152 14.85 4.01 -14.56
CA MET A 152 14.41 4.09 -13.16
C MET A 152 13.49 2.93 -12.76
N THR A 153 13.14 2.04 -13.67
CA THR A 153 12.22 0.92 -13.40
C THR A 153 12.93 -0.44 -13.49
N ASP A 154 12.31 -1.44 -12.85
CA ASP A 154 12.75 -2.84 -12.87
C ASP A 154 12.12 -3.57 -14.07
N VAL A 155 12.41 -3.11 -15.28
CA VAL A 155 11.99 -3.78 -16.50
C VAL A 155 12.94 -4.94 -16.85
N ILE A 156 12.40 -5.94 -17.58
CA ILE A 156 13.20 -7.06 -18.09
C ILE A 156 14.28 -6.51 -19.00
N LYS A 157 15.53 -6.93 -18.80
CA LYS A 157 16.65 -6.52 -19.65
C LYS A 157 16.33 -6.73 -21.13
N GLY A 158 16.45 -5.65 -21.92
CA GLY A 158 16.15 -5.65 -23.36
C GLY A 158 14.82 -5.06 -23.74
N THR A 159 13.93 -4.77 -22.78
CA THR A 159 12.69 -4.02 -23.05
C THR A 159 13.01 -2.53 -23.13
N GLN A 160 12.80 -1.94 -24.31
CA GLN A 160 13.02 -0.50 -24.51
C GLN A 160 11.71 0.28 -24.32
N PHE A 161 11.84 1.56 -24.00
CA PHE A 161 10.71 2.48 -24.01
C PHE A 161 10.18 2.64 -25.43
N ASP A 162 8.91 2.34 -25.60
CA ASP A 162 8.20 2.50 -26.87
C ASP A 162 6.88 3.28 -26.63
N PRO A 163 6.81 4.55 -27.03
CA PRO A 163 5.61 5.36 -26.84
C PRO A 163 4.43 4.91 -27.70
N GLY A 164 4.64 3.99 -28.64
CA GLY A 164 3.61 3.46 -29.56
C GLY A 164 2.81 2.29 -28.98
N VAL A 165 3.22 1.70 -27.88
CA VAL A 165 2.54 0.55 -27.27
C VAL A 165 2.32 0.78 -25.78
N PRO A 166 1.30 0.16 -25.16
CA PRO A 166 1.13 0.18 -23.70
C PRO A 166 2.29 -0.50 -22.98
N GLN A 167 2.83 0.12 -21.95
CA GLN A 167 3.89 -0.46 -21.15
C GLN A 167 3.67 -0.20 -19.66
N ASP A 168 3.93 -1.23 -18.84
CA ASP A 168 3.86 -1.19 -17.39
C ASP A 168 5.21 -1.56 -16.78
N ALA A 169 5.56 -0.93 -15.66
CA ALA A 169 6.79 -1.22 -14.93
C ALA A 169 6.67 -0.83 -13.45
N ARG A 170 7.64 -1.24 -12.64
CA ARG A 170 7.78 -0.78 -11.25
C ARG A 170 9.02 0.08 -11.12
N LEU A 171 8.91 1.16 -10.35
CA LEU A 171 10.07 1.96 -10.02
C LEU A 171 11.01 1.13 -9.13
N SER A 172 12.30 1.13 -9.44
CA SER A 172 13.28 0.33 -8.72
C SER A 172 13.52 0.88 -7.29
N GLU A 173 13.89 -0.02 -6.38
CA GLU A 173 13.99 0.25 -4.93
C GLU A 173 14.90 1.45 -4.61
N GLN A 174 15.98 1.63 -5.35
CA GLN A 174 16.91 2.74 -5.15
C GLN A 174 16.25 4.11 -5.32
N TYR A 175 15.35 4.28 -6.32
CA TYR A 175 14.63 5.54 -6.55
C TYR A 175 13.47 5.70 -5.56
N LEU A 176 12.82 4.59 -5.14
CA LEU A 176 11.78 4.60 -4.11
C LEU A 176 12.32 5.13 -2.80
N LYS A 177 13.48 4.65 -2.34
CA LYS A 177 14.16 5.14 -1.13
C LYS A 177 14.47 6.63 -1.20
N LEU A 178 14.96 7.11 -2.34
CA LEU A 178 15.25 8.52 -2.56
C LEU A 178 13.99 9.41 -2.55
N ALA A 179 12.84 8.85 -2.92
CA ALA A 179 11.55 9.54 -2.92
C ALA A 179 10.75 9.39 -1.61
N GLY A 180 11.21 8.54 -0.66
CA GLY A 180 10.48 8.23 0.57
C GLY A 180 9.19 7.43 0.32
N LEU A 181 9.21 6.55 -0.69
CA LEU A 181 8.06 5.74 -1.09
C LEU A 181 8.33 4.26 -0.82
N PHE A 182 7.28 3.51 -0.49
CA PHE A 182 7.30 2.06 -0.43
C PHE A 182 7.31 1.43 -1.83
N GLY A 183 6.56 2.02 -2.77
CA GLY A 183 6.44 1.55 -4.13
C GLY A 183 5.99 2.63 -5.09
N ALA A 184 6.22 2.43 -6.38
CA ALA A 184 5.57 3.18 -7.43
C ALA A 184 5.37 2.29 -8.67
N ARG A 185 4.18 2.38 -9.26
CA ARG A 185 3.86 1.71 -10.53
C ARG A 185 3.84 2.75 -11.64
N TYR A 186 4.58 2.49 -12.68
CA TYR A 186 4.56 3.23 -13.92
C TYR A 186 3.66 2.51 -14.93
N SER A 187 2.78 3.23 -15.57
CA SER A 187 1.99 2.74 -16.70
C SER A 187 1.88 3.83 -17.74
N HIS A 188 2.00 3.50 -19.02
CA HIS A 188 1.66 4.43 -20.08
C HIS A 188 0.86 3.80 -21.20
N TYR A 189 0.11 4.65 -21.92
CA TYR A 189 -0.72 4.27 -23.03
C TYR A 189 -0.65 5.34 -24.14
N PRO A 190 -0.48 4.97 -25.43
CA PRO A 190 -0.59 5.92 -26.53
C PRO A 190 -1.98 6.57 -26.55
N CYS A 191 -2.03 7.87 -26.74
CA CYS A 191 -3.28 8.61 -26.86
C CYS A 191 -3.27 9.52 -28.08
N VAL A 192 -4.45 10.08 -28.44
CA VAL A 192 -4.55 11.02 -29.56
C VAL A 192 -3.64 12.24 -29.28
N GLY A 193 -2.72 12.47 -30.19
CA GLY A 193 -1.75 13.57 -30.12
C GLY A 193 -0.47 13.27 -29.33
N GLY A 194 -0.41 12.20 -28.50
CA GLY A 194 0.77 11.95 -27.71
C GLY A 194 0.73 10.70 -26.86
N LEU A 195 1.15 10.83 -25.60
CA LEU A 195 1.28 9.74 -24.64
C LEU A 195 0.64 10.14 -23.31
N TYR A 196 -0.04 9.22 -22.66
CA TYR A 196 -0.56 9.38 -21.32
C TYR A 196 0.17 8.43 -20.38
N ALA A 197 0.89 8.96 -19.42
CA ALA A 197 1.61 8.16 -18.43
C ALA A 197 1.21 8.51 -17.01
N VAL A 198 1.16 7.50 -16.14
CA VAL A 198 0.82 7.63 -14.72
C VAL A 198 1.83 6.87 -13.88
N LEU A 199 2.34 7.52 -12.84
CA LEU A 199 3.04 6.87 -11.74
C LEU A 199 2.12 6.84 -10.53
N ARG A 200 1.59 5.66 -10.17
CA ARG A 200 0.89 5.47 -8.91
C ARG A 200 1.88 5.42 -7.77
N LEU A 201 1.72 6.32 -6.81
CA LEU A 201 2.64 6.46 -5.68
C LEU A 201 2.10 5.70 -4.47
N ILE A 202 2.93 4.83 -3.90
CA ILE A 202 2.61 4.05 -2.70
C ILE A 202 3.51 4.58 -1.58
N LYS A 203 2.91 5.23 -0.59
CA LYS A 203 3.64 5.80 0.54
C LYS A 203 4.24 4.73 1.43
N ASP A 204 5.37 5.02 2.03
CA ASP A 204 5.93 4.18 3.08
C ASP A 204 5.34 4.59 4.44
N ASP A 205 4.34 3.86 4.88
CA ASP A 205 3.72 3.95 6.20
C ASP A 205 4.05 2.73 7.08
N SER A 206 5.11 2.00 6.74
CA SER A 206 5.54 0.77 7.43
C SER A 206 5.88 0.97 8.89
N LEU A 207 6.25 2.20 9.28
CA LEU A 207 6.54 2.55 10.68
C LEU A 207 5.27 2.72 11.53
N GLN A 208 4.14 3.05 10.92
CA GLN A 208 2.89 3.27 11.64
C GLN A 208 1.68 2.94 10.73
N ILE A 209 1.26 1.67 10.75
CA ILE A 209 0.02 1.28 10.07
C ILE A 209 -1.15 1.98 10.77
N PRO A 210 -2.04 2.66 10.02
CA PRO A 210 -3.17 3.34 10.62
C PRO A 210 -4.13 2.36 11.29
N THR A 211 -4.73 2.75 12.42
CA THR A 211 -5.81 2.00 13.07
C THR A 211 -7.13 2.21 12.32
N PHE A 212 -8.15 1.40 12.59
CA PHE A 212 -9.49 1.59 12.01
C PHE A 212 -10.04 2.99 12.33
N SER A 213 -9.87 3.46 13.55
CA SER A 213 -10.30 4.80 13.97
C SER A 213 -9.55 5.90 13.20
N MET A 214 -8.24 5.76 12.96
CA MET A 214 -7.47 6.72 12.15
C MET A 214 -7.91 6.73 10.68
N LEU A 215 -8.42 5.62 10.16
CA LEU A 215 -9.00 5.56 8.82
C LEU A 215 -10.38 6.21 8.73
N GLY A 216 -11.05 6.42 9.87
CA GLY A 216 -12.39 7.01 9.95
C GLY A 216 -13.51 6.01 10.23
N TYR A 217 -13.22 4.75 10.56
CA TYR A 217 -14.27 3.82 10.96
C TYR A 217 -14.91 4.24 12.28
N HIS A 218 -16.25 4.19 12.32
CA HIS A 218 -17.01 4.45 13.54
C HIS A 218 -16.67 3.41 14.63
N PRO A 219 -16.66 3.79 15.93
CA PRO A 219 -16.31 2.85 17.02
C PRO A 219 -17.10 1.53 17.03
N GLU A 220 -18.36 1.55 16.61
CA GLU A 220 -19.18 0.32 16.51
C GLU A 220 -18.77 -0.57 15.35
N GLN A 221 -18.38 0.04 14.23
CA GLN A 221 -17.83 -0.69 13.08
C GLN A 221 -16.47 -1.31 13.45
N GLU A 222 -15.60 -0.57 14.15
CA GLU A 222 -14.33 -1.09 14.63
C GLU A 222 -14.54 -2.26 15.60
N ARG A 223 -15.48 -2.15 16.56
CA ARG A 223 -15.83 -3.27 17.46
C ARG A 223 -16.27 -4.52 16.69
N THR A 224 -17.09 -4.32 15.66
CA THR A 224 -17.54 -5.42 14.79
C THR A 224 -16.38 -6.04 14.02
N LEU A 225 -15.50 -5.22 13.44
CA LEU A 225 -14.29 -5.69 12.73
C LEU A 225 -13.38 -6.48 13.65
N ARG A 226 -13.05 -5.96 14.83
CA ARG A 226 -12.22 -6.67 15.81
C ARG A 226 -12.83 -7.99 16.25
N ARG A 227 -14.15 -8.07 16.42
CA ARG A 227 -14.86 -9.31 16.78
C ARG A 227 -14.80 -10.36 15.66
N ILE A 228 -15.00 -9.98 14.39
CA ILE A 228 -14.91 -10.96 13.29
C ILE A 228 -13.48 -11.40 13.01
N LEU A 229 -12.48 -10.57 13.28
CA LEU A 229 -11.07 -10.93 13.20
C LEU A 229 -10.61 -11.92 14.28
N GLN A 230 -11.39 -12.13 15.36
CA GLN A 230 -11.13 -13.16 16.38
C GLN A 230 -11.57 -14.56 15.94
N ARG A 231 -12.33 -14.66 14.85
CA ARG A 231 -12.75 -15.98 14.36
C ARG A 231 -11.54 -16.73 13.77
N PRO A 232 -11.43 -18.03 14.05
CA PRO A 232 -10.29 -18.80 13.54
C PRO A 232 -10.40 -19.03 12.03
N GLU A 233 -11.60 -19.00 11.49
CA GLU A 233 -11.91 -19.33 10.09
C GLU A 233 -13.05 -18.45 9.54
N GLY A 234 -13.17 -18.44 8.22
CA GLY A 234 -14.19 -17.71 7.49
C GLY A 234 -13.61 -16.65 6.57
N ILE A 235 -14.47 -15.96 5.83
CA ILE A 235 -14.09 -14.97 4.83
C ILE A 235 -14.58 -13.58 5.25
N ILE A 236 -13.68 -12.63 5.28
CA ILE A 236 -13.97 -11.20 5.38
C ILE A 236 -13.69 -10.58 4.02
N THR A 237 -14.73 -10.09 3.36
CA THR A 237 -14.64 -9.51 2.02
C THR A 237 -14.91 -8.02 2.07
N LEU A 238 -13.98 -7.24 1.53
CA LEU A 238 -14.07 -5.79 1.42
C LEU A 238 -14.34 -5.36 -0.02
N SER A 239 -15.36 -4.55 -0.23
CA SER A 239 -15.74 -4.02 -1.54
C SER A 239 -15.60 -2.51 -1.63
N GLY A 240 -15.55 -2.01 -2.83
CA GLY A 240 -15.48 -0.58 -3.15
C GLY A 240 -14.80 -0.34 -4.50
N PRO A 241 -14.95 0.85 -5.08
CA PRO A 241 -14.29 1.20 -6.33
C PRO A 241 -12.77 1.25 -6.19
N THR A 242 -12.08 1.38 -7.31
CA THR A 242 -10.64 1.68 -7.32
C THR A 242 -10.39 3.00 -6.59
N GLY A 243 -9.34 3.04 -5.77
CA GLY A 243 -8.99 4.23 -4.98
C GLY A 243 -9.86 4.46 -3.73
N SER A 244 -10.70 3.50 -3.32
CA SER A 244 -11.50 3.62 -2.08
C SER A 244 -10.75 3.24 -0.80
N GLY A 245 -9.44 2.94 -0.87
CA GLY A 245 -8.61 2.61 0.29
C GLY A 245 -8.70 1.15 0.76
N LYS A 246 -9.18 0.22 -0.08
CA LYS A 246 -9.31 -1.21 0.27
C LYS A 246 -8.01 -1.83 0.78
N SER A 247 -6.92 -1.63 0.07
CA SER A 247 -5.60 -2.19 0.43
C SER A 247 -5.14 -1.67 1.80
N THR A 248 -5.32 -0.38 2.07
CA THR A 248 -4.99 0.22 3.38
C THR A 248 -5.82 -0.40 4.49
N THR A 249 -7.13 -0.57 4.28
CA THR A 249 -8.02 -1.22 5.27
C THR A 249 -7.67 -2.69 5.48
N LEU A 250 -7.32 -3.44 4.42
CA LEU A 250 -6.86 -4.83 4.57
C LEU A 250 -5.53 -4.91 5.35
N ARG A 251 -4.62 -3.97 5.13
CA ARG A 251 -3.37 -3.88 5.93
C ARG A 251 -3.66 -3.58 7.39
N THR A 252 -4.55 -2.63 7.66
CA THR A 252 -5.03 -2.34 9.03
C THR A 252 -5.67 -3.56 9.67
N ALA A 253 -6.56 -4.27 8.96
CA ALA A 253 -7.20 -5.49 9.43
C ALA A 253 -6.18 -6.60 9.72
N SER A 254 -5.18 -6.74 8.85
CA SER A 254 -4.07 -7.70 9.02
C SER A 254 -3.21 -7.39 10.24
N ALA A 255 -2.86 -6.12 10.44
CA ALA A 255 -2.11 -5.69 11.61
C ALA A 255 -2.93 -5.91 12.90
N ALA A 256 -4.22 -5.54 12.89
CA ALA A 256 -5.13 -5.76 14.00
C ALA A 256 -5.32 -7.25 14.34
N TYR A 257 -5.35 -8.12 13.31
CA TYR A 257 -5.39 -9.58 13.48
C TYR A 257 -4.14 -10.08 14.22
N LEU A 258 -2.95 -9.71 13.77
CA LEU A 258 -1.70 -10.13 14.41
C LEU A 258 -1.56 -9.57 15.82
N GLU A 259 -1.90 -8.29 16.03
CA GLU A 259 -1.89 -7.62 17.33
C GLU A 259 -2.78 -8.34 18.35
N GLN A 260 -3.97 -8.76 17.94
CA GLN A 260 -5.00 -9.36 18.78
C GLN A 260 -4.58 -10.74 19.34
N TYR A 261 -3.81 -11.50 18.57
CA TYR A 261 -3.23 -12.78 19.03
C TYR A 261 -1.89 -12.59 19.74
N GLY A 262 -1.31 -11.39 19.66
CA GLY A 262 -0.10 -10.99 20.36
C GLY A 262 1.18 -11.49 19.73
N PHE A 263 2.29 -11.15 20.39
CA PHE A 263 3.65 -11.42 19.91
C PHE A 263 4.45 -12.15 20.99
N ASN A 264 5.36 -13.01 20.53
CA ASN A 264 6.44 -13.55 21.38
C ASN A 264 7.62 -12.60 21.30
N ASN A 265 8.18 -12.25 22.46
CA ASN A 265 9.41 -11.45 22.50
C ASN A 265 10.61 -12.39 22.70
N THR A 266 11.48 -12.44 21.70
CA THR A 266 12.69 -13.26 21.72
C THR A 266 13.89 -12.32 21.48
N GLY A 267 14.59 -11.96 22.54
CA GLY A 267 15.78 -11.10 22.44
C GLY A 267 15.49 -9.70 21.88
N GLY A 268 14.30 -9.12 22.20
CA GLY A 268 13.87 -7.81 21.68
C GLY A 268 13.16 -7.88 20.31
N ILE A 269 13.12 -9.05 19.69
CA ILE A 269 12.41 -9.24 18.41
C ILE A 269 10.99 -9.70 18.71
N LEU A 270 10.00 -8.95 18.21
CA LEU A 270 8.58 -9.29 18.32
C LEU A 270 8.17 -10.18 17.13
N LEU A 271 7.86 -11.44 17.43
CA LEU A 271 7.37 -12.41 16.45
C LEU A 271 5.89 -12.70 16.70
N PRO A 272 5.00 -12.56 15.70
CA PRO A 272 3.58 -12.82 15.89
C PRO A 272 3.34 -14.29 16.29
N ARG A 273 2.32 -14.50 17.13
CA ARG A 273 1.88 -15.84 17.55
C ARG A 273 1.01 -16.54 16.50
N ARG A 274 0.54 -15.80 15.49
CA ARG A 274 -0.23 -16.29 14.36
C ARG A 274 0.51 -16.01 13.06
N ARG A 275 0.40 -16.92 12.12
CA ARG A 275 1.02 -16.79 10.81
C ARG A 275 0.03 -16.24 9.82
N LEU A 276 0.24 -14.99 9.42
CA LEU A 276 -0.49 -14.36 8.33
C LEU A 276 0.35 -14.41 7.06
N PHE A 277 -0.20 -15.03 6.02
CA PHE A 277 0.40 -15.08 4.69
C PHE A 277 -0.34 -14.14 3.75
N THR A 278 0.35 -13.33 2.93
CA THR A 278 -0.32 -12.45 1.99
C THR A 278 0.03 -12.80 0.56
N ILE A 279 -0.94 -12.64 -0.32
CA ILE A 279 -0.90 -12.90 -1.76
C ILE A 279 -1.38 -11.61 -2.42
N GLU A 280 -0.46 -10.81 -2.97
CA GLU A 280 -0.75 -9.46 -3.46
C GLU A 280 -0.09 -9.21 -4.82
N SER A 281 -0.63 -8.34 -5.65
CA SER A 281 -0.06 -8.05 -6.98
C SER A 281 0.11 -6.53 -7.25
N PRO A 282 1.22 -5.93 -6.84
CA PRO A 282 2.14 -6.26 -5.75
C PRO A 282 1.62 -5.82 -4.38
N PRO A 283 2.34 -6.12 -3.27
CA PRO A 283 2.07 -5.50 -1.97
C PRO A 283 2.07 -3.97 -2.06
N GLU A 284 1.05 -3.35 -1.43
CA GLU A 284 0.88 -1.89 -1.40
C GLU A 284 1.31 -1.27 -0.06
N GLY A 285 2.15 -1.93 0.68
CA GLY A 285 2.71 -1.48 1.95
C GLY A 285 3.14 -2.63 2.82
N ARG A 286 3.94 -2.35 3.84
CA ARG A 286 4.46 -3.37 4.75
C ARG A 286 3.42 -3.74 5.80
N ILE A 287 3.34 -5.01 6.14
CA ILE A 287 2.57 -5.54 7.27
C ILE A 287 3.56 -6.22 8.21
N PRO A 288 4.02 -5.55 9.30
CA PRO A 288 4.96 -6.14 10.22
C PRO A 288 4.47 -7.46 10.79
N GLY A 289 5.29 -8.50 10.69
CA GLY A 289 4.96 -9.85 11.15
C GLY A 289 4.23 -10.73 10.14
N ALA A 290 3.71 -10.19 9.02
CA ALA A 290 3.15 -11.00 7.94
C ALA A 290 4.24 -11.51 6.98
N ILE A 291 3.97 -12.66 6.36
CA ILE A 291 4.77 -13.18 5.25
C ILE A 291 4.12 -12.68 3.97
N GLN A 292 4.67 -11.59 3.39
CA GLN A 292 4.11 -10.95 2.21
C GLN A 292 4.73 -11.51 0.93
N THR A 293 3.89 -11.86 -0.03
CA THR A 293 4.31 -12.35 -1.35
C THR A 293 3.68 -11.56 -2.48
N ALA A 294 4.46 -11.36 -3.54
CA ALA A 294 3.99 -10.80 -4.78
C ALA A 294 3.62 -11.92 -5.76
N VAL A 295 2.43 -11.85 -6.31
CA VAL A 295 1.95 -12.78 -7.34
C VAL A 295 2.25 -12.23 -8.71
N MET A 296 2.61 -13.10 -9.67
CA MET A 296 2.55 -12.77 -11.08
C MET A 296 1.09 -12.56 -11.49
N ASP A 297 0.82 -11.46 -12.20
CA ASP A 297 -0.55 -11.03 -12.49
C ASP A 297 -1.19 -11.89 -13.59
N SER A 298 -1.57 -13.12 -13.22
CA SER A 298 -2.33 -14.06 -14.04
C SER A 298 -3.39 -14.76 -13.18
N ALA A 299 -4.53 -15.13 -13.75
CA ALA A 299 -5.59 -15.86 -13.04
C ALA A 299 -5.04 -17.15 -12.39
N GLN A 300 -4.25 -17.91 -13.13
CA GLN A 300 -3.63 -19.14 -12.63
C GLN A 300 -2.63 -18.85 -11.50
N GLY A 301 -1.88 -17.74 -11.56
CA GLY A 301 -0.94 -17.32 -10.52
C GLY A 301 -1.61 -17.10 -9.17
N TRP A 302 -2.81 -16.52 -9.13
CA TRP A 302 -3.59 -16.33 -7.91
C TRP A 302 -4.03 -17.66 -7.29
N VAL A 303 -4.59 -18.57 -8.09
CA VAL A 303 -5.04 -19.90 -7.65
C VAL A 303 -3.88 -20.71 -7.11
N ASP A 304 -2.75 -20.74 -7.81
CA ASP A 304 -1.58 -21.53 -7.40
C ASP A 304 -0.91 -20.94 -6.15
N SER A 305 -0.93 -19.63 -5.99
CA SER A 305 -0.43 -18.97 -4.78
C SER A 305 -1.27 -19.30 -3.56
N ILE A 306 -2.60 -19.30 -3.64
CA ILE A 306 -3.47 -19.71 -2.52
C ILE A 306 -3.23 -21.19 -2.18
N LYS A 307 -3.17 -22.09 -3.19
CA LYS A 307 -2.87 -23.51 -2.97
C LYS A 307 -1.50 -23.75 -2.33
N SER A 308 -0.51 -22.93 -2.69
CA SER A 308 0.83 -23.01 -2.11
C SER A 308 0.84 -22.49 -0.67
N ALA A 309 0.15 -21.37 -0.40
CA ALA A 309 0.01 -20.81 0.93
C ALA A 309 -0.57 -21.82 1.92
N LEU A 310 -1.60 -22.58 1.53
CA LEU A 310 -2.23 -23.61 2.36
C LEU A 310 -1.28 -24.75 2.82
N ARG A 311 -0.11 -24.89 2.19
CA ARG A 311 0.92 -25.88 2.58
C ARG A 311 1.98 -25.29 3.51
N LEU A 312 1.89 -23.99 3.82
CA LEU A 312 2.87 -23.25 4.62
C LEU A 312 2.39 -22.99 6.05
N ASP A 313 1.41 -23.77 6.51
CA ASP A 313 0.85 -23.67 7.87
C ASP A 313 0.39 -22.23 8.24
N PRO A 314 -0.48 -21.59 7.43
CA PRO A 314 -0.99 -20.27 7.74
C PRO A 314 -2.18 -20.35 8.71
N ASP A 315 -2.29 -19.44 9.65
CA ASP A 315 -3.53 -19.23 10.44
C ASP A 315 -4.51 -18.31 9.69
N GLY A 316 -3.98 -17.38 8.92
CA GLY A 316 -4.74 -16.45 8.11
C GLY A 316 -4.09 -16.18 6.76
N ILE A 317 -4.91 -15.91 5.75
CA ILE A 317 -4.46 -15.60 4.40
C ILE A 317 -5.12 -14.29 3.96
N LEU A 318 -4.31 -13.30 3.59
CA LEU A 318 -4.77 -12.14 2.84
C LEU A 318 -4.61 -12.44 1.35
N ASN A 319 -5.72 -12.55 0.64
CA ASN A 319 -5.75 -12.61 -0.82
C ASN A 319 -6.18 -11.25 -1.36
N GLY A 320 -5.31 -10.56 -2.08
CA GLY A 320 -5.51 -9.17 -2.51
C GLY A 320 -6.87 -8.92 -3.17
N GLU A 321 -7.29 -9.79 -4.09
CA GLU A 321 -8.63 -9.70 -4.68
C GLU A 321 -9.14 -11.03 -5.25
N ILE A 322 -10.46 -11.15 -5.30
CA ILE A 322 -11.18 -12.17 -6.07
C ILE A 322 -11.55 -11.56 -7.41
N ARG A 323 -11.06 -12.15 -8.51
CA ARG A 323 -11.26 -11.65 -9.89
C ARG A 323 -12.23 -12.48 -10.70
N ASP A 324 -12.27 -13.79 -10.44
CA ASP A 324 -12.95 -14.79 -11.24
C ASP A 324 -13.47 -15.97 -10.40
N HIS A 325 -14.16 -16.89 -11.06
CA HIS A 325 -14.68 -18.12 -10.44
C HIS A 325 -13.61 -18.91 -9.68
N ASP A 326 -12.46 -19.17 -10.30
CA ASP A 326 -11.45 -20.07 -9.76
C ASP A 326 -10.77 -19.50 -8.53
N SER A 327 -10.50 -18.20 -8.51
CA SER A 327 -9.99 -17.48 -7.34
C SER A 327 -11.04 -17.43 -6.21
N ALA A 328 -12.34 -17.26 -6.54
CA ALA A 328 -13.44 -17.30 -5.57
C ALA A 328 -13.55 -18.68 -4.90
N ILE A 329 -13.64 -19.73 -5.70
CA ILE A 329 -13.76 -21.12 -5.20
C ILE A 329 -12.52 -21.53 -4.39
N THR A 330 -11.34 -21.10 -4.81
CA THR A 330 -10.10 -21.43 -4.08
C THR A 330 -10.04 -20.72 -2.72
N ALA A 331 -10.45 -19.45 -2.64
CA ALA A 331 -10.56 -18.72 -1.38
C ALA A 331 -11.62 -19.35 -0.44
N ILE A 332 -12.77 -19.75 -0.98
CA ILE A 332 -13.83 -20.45 -0.24
C ILE A 332 -13.31 -21.77 0.33
N LYS A 333 -12.63 -22.59 -0.49
CA LYS A 333 -12.03 -23.86 -0.02
C LYS A 333 -11.01 -23.62 1.09
N ALA A 334 -10.19 -22.59 1.00
CA ALA A 334 -9.25 -22.23 2.05
C ALA A 334 -9.95 -21.91 3.38
N ALA A 335 -11.03 -21.12 3.34
CA ALA A 335 -11.82 -20.84 4.53
C ALA A 335 -12.52 -22.08 5.10
N MET A 336 -13.04 -22.98 4.26
CA MET A 336 -13.66 -24.25 4.67
C MET A 336 -12.66 -25.23 5.30
N THR A 337 -11.37 -25.02 5.14
CA THR A 337 -10.32 -25.85 5.75
C THR A 337 -9.71 -25.23 7.01
N GLY A 338 -10.41 -24.26 7.63
CA GLY A 338 -10.05 -23.73 8.94
C GLY A 338 -9.16 -22.49 8.90
N HIS A 339 -9.16 -21.71 7.81
CA HIS A 339 -8.34 -20.52 7.68
C HIS A 339 -9.18 -19.24 7.67
N LEU A 340 -8.67 -18.19 8.30
CA LEU A 340 -9.24 -16.85 8.14
C LEU A 340 -8.76 -16.25 6.81
N MET A 341 -9.73 -15.90 5.94
CA MET A 341 -9.46 -15.27 4.66
C MET A 341 -9.84 -13.79 4.69
N LEU A 342 -8.90 -12.93 4.35
CA LEU A 342 -9.12 -11.49 4.11
C LEU A 342 -8.98 -11.25 2.61
N THR A 343 -9.99 -10.63 1.97
CA THR A 343 -9.94 -10.42 0.52
C THR A 343 -10.73 -9.20 0.08
N THR A 344 -10.53 -8.78 -1.19
CA THR A 344 -11.37 -7.76 -1.81
C THR A 344 -12.12 -8.32 -3.02
N ILE A 345 -13.21 -7.63 -3.35
CA ILE A 345 -13.94 -7.81 -4.61
C ILE A 345 -14.47 -6.46 -5.10
N HIS A 346 -14.61 -6.29 -6.40
CA HIS A 346 -15.24 -5.11 -6.96
C HIS A 346 -16.75 -5.20 -6.91
N ALA A 347 -17.35 -4.54 -5.90
CA ALA A 347 -18.80 -4.39 -5.74
C ALA A 347 -19.14 -3.01 -5.17
N ASN A 348 -20.39 -2.58 -5.32
CA ASN A 348 -20.82 -1.23 -4.98
C ASN A 348 -21.32 -1.08 -3.53
N ASP A 349 -21.77 -2.16 -2.92
CA ASP A 349 -22.20 -2.23 -1.51
C ASP A 349 -21.90 -3.62 -0.92
N PRO A 350 -22.05 -3.82 0.41
CA PRO A 350 -21.66 -5.09 1.04
C PRO A 350 -22.46 -6.29 0.55
N ILE A 351 -23.75 -6.12 0.23
CA ILE A 351 -24.61 -7.23 -0.19
C ILE A 351 -24.32 -7.59 -1.65
N ASN A 352 -23.95 -6.62 -2.48
CA ASN A 352 -23.52 -6.88 -3.86
C ASN A 352 -22.27 -7.76 -3.93
N ILE A 353 -21.52 -7.95 -2.85
CA ILE A 353 -20.44 -8.95 -2.76
C ILE A 353 -21.01 -10.34 -3.05
N LEU A 354 -22.15 -10.68 -2.45
CA LEU A 354 -22.80 -11.97 -2.62
C LEU A 354 -23.33 -12.16 -4.04
N GLU A 355 -24.02 -11.14 -4.57
CA GLU A 355 -24.49 -11.13 -5.96
C GLU A 355 -23.35 -11.26 -6.96
N ARG A 356 -22.21 -10.57 -6.71
CA ARG A 356 -21.04 -10.67 -7.58
C ARG A 356 -20.43 -12.07 -7.59
N LEU A 357 -20.37 -12.73 -6.42
CA LEU A 357 -19.91 -14.12 -6.34
C LEU A 357 -20.87 -15.10 -7.06
N GLU A 358 -22.19 -14.86 -6.99
CA GLU A 358 -23.16 -15.63 -7.77
C GLU A 358 -22.96 -15.46 -9.28
N MET A 359 -22.70 -14.22 -9.74
CA MET A 359 -22.38 -13.94 -11.14
C MET A 359 -21.10 -14.64 -11.61
N GLU A 360 -20.13 -14.81 -10.73
CA GLU A 360 -18.91 -15.60 -11.00
C GLU A 360 -19.18 -17.12 -10.93
N GLY A 361 -20.43 -17.56 -10.74
CA GLY A 361 -20.83 -18.96 -10.74
C GLY A 361 -20.64 -19.68 -9.40
N VAL A 362 -20.39 -18.96 -8.30
CA VAL A 362 -20.32 -19.57 -6.96
C VAL A 362 -21.74 -19.97 -6.53
N GLN A 363 -21.91 -21.19 -6.06
CA GLN A 363 -23.23 -21.71 -5.67
C GLN A 363 -23.83 -20.92 -4.48
N ALA A 364 -25.08 -20.50 -4.60
CA ALA A 364 -25.80 -19.72 -3.59
C ALA A 364 -25.77 -20.33 -2.18
N ARG A 365 -25.77 -21.68 -2.06
CA ARG A 365 -25.65 -22.39 -0.78
C ARG A 365 -24.30 -22.18 -0.07
N MET A 366 -23.24 -21.92 -0.82
CA MET A 366 -21.89 -21.66 -0.27
C MET A 366 -21.76 -20.19 0.14
N ILE A 367 -22.41 -19.30 -0.63
CA ILE A 367 -22.37 -17.85 -0.38
C ILE A 367 -23.19 -17.49 0.86
N ALA A 368 -24.35 -18.13 1.04
CA ALA A 368 -25.27 -17.84 2.13
C ALA A 368 -25.01 -18.72 3.38
N ASP A 369 -23.74 -18.82 3.76
CA ASP A 369 -23.30 -19.52 4.96
C ASP A 369 -22.67 -18.54 5.96
N PRO A 370 -23.29 -18.33 7.16
CA PRO A 370 -22.78 -17.42 8.18
C PRO A 370 -21.51 -17.90 8.89
N GLN A 371 -21.12 -19.15 8.70
CA GLN A 371 -19.84 -19.65 9.16
C GLN A 371 -18.72 -19.37 8.14
N LEU A 372 -19.09 -19.29 6.87
CA LEU A 372 -18.14 -19.05 5.80
C LEU A 372 -17.95 -17.55 5.53
N PHE A 373 -19.02 -16.80 5.24
CA PHE A 373 -18.94 -15.35 5.04
C PHE A 373 -19.23 -14.60 6.33
N ILE A 374 -18.18 -14.31 7.11
CA ILE A 374 -18.28 -13.75 8.46
C ILE A 374 -18.25 -12.22 8.50
N GLY A 375 -17.80 -11.59 7.39
CA GLY A 375 -17.75 -10.14 7.27
C GLY A 375 -17.91 -9.68 5.83
N LEU A 376 -18.86 -8.77 5.60
CA LEU A 376 -19.09 -8.11 4.32
C LEU A 376 -18.95 -6.60 4.52
N LEU A 377 -17.98 -6.01 3.83
CA LEU A 377 -17.65 -4.60 4.00
C LEU A 377 -17.76 -3.87 2.67
N SER A 378 -18.17 -2.62 2.71
CA SER A 378 -18.06 -1.71 1.58
C SER A 378 -17.64 -0.34 2.04
N GLN A 379 -16.71 0.27 1.34
CA GLN A 379 -16.19 1.59 1.70
C GLN A 379 -16.03 2.53 0.51
N ARG A 380 -16.02 3.82 0.84
CA ARG A 380 -15.66 4.94 -0.01
C ARG A 380 -14.71 5.85 0.75
N LEU A 381 -13.96 6.67 0.03
CA LEU A 381 -13.24 7.80 0.60
C LEU A 381 -13.99 9.09 0.31
N VAL A 382 -14.13 9.92 1.34
CA VAL A 382 -14.61 11.30 1.23
C VAL A 382 -13.52 12.26 1.67
N GLN A 383 -13.55 13.47 1.15
CA GLN A 383 -12.60 14.53 1.53
C GLN A 383 -12.91 15.04 2.95
N LEU A 384 -11.86 15.26 3.73
CA LEU A 384 -11.94 15.96 5.01
C LEU A 384 -11.77 17.45 4.75
N ILE A 385 -12.82 18.22 5.00
CA ILE A 385 -12.75 19.68 4.88
C ILE A 385 -11.90 20.28 6.01
N CYS A 386 -11.16 21.31 5.68
CA CYS A 386 -10.23 21.95 6.61
C CYS A 386 -10.97 22.59 7.79
N PRO A 387 -10.67 22.22 9.04
CA PRO A 387 -11.32 22.81 10.21
C PRO A 387 -11.00 24.28 10.42
N HIS A 388 -9.88 24.79 9.84
CA HIS A 388 -9.45 26.17 10.02
C HIS A 388 -10.12 27.17 9.07
N CYS A 389 -10.56 26.73 7.88
CA CYS A 389 -11.12 27.65 6.89
C CYS A 389 -12.48 27.19 6.34
N ARG A 390 -13.07 26.11 6.86
CA ARG A 390 -14.40 25.65 6.47
C ARG A 390 -15.43 26.74 6.75
N ARG A 391 -16.43 26.86 5.87
CA ARG A 391 -17.48 27.87 5.98
C ARG A 391 -18.74 27.26 6.63
N PRO A 392 -19.25 27.82 7.76
CA PRO A 392 -20.48 27.34 8.38
C PRO A 392 -21.67 27.51 7.43
N TRP A 393 -22.65 26.58 7.55
CA TRP A 393 -23.84 26.59 6.69
C TRP A 393 -24.59 27.93 6.68
N HIS A 394 -24.78 28.54 7.83
CA HIS A 394 -25.53 29.79 7.96
C HIS A 394 -24.91 30.96 7.16
N GLU A 395 -23.60 30.95 6.90
CA GLU A 395 -22.92 31.96 6.07
C GLU A 395 -23.15 31.75 4.58
N VAL A 396 -23.38 30.51 4.16
CA VAL A 396 -23.42 30.13 2.74
C VAL A 396 -24.81 29.70 2.26
N ALA A 397 -25.76 29.52 3.18
CA ALA A 397 -27.10 29.04 2.86
C ALA A 397 -27.84 29.98 1.86
N THR A 398 -27.60 31.27 1.94
CA THR A 398 -28.17 32.25 1.01
C THR A 398 -27.63 32.16 -0.42
N GLU A 399 -26.44 31.57 -0.58
CA GLU A 399 -25.81 31.32 -1.90
C GLU A 399 -26.34 30.03 -2.56
N ARG A 400 -27.20 29.26 -1.86
CA ARG A 400 -27.72 27.95 -2.28
C ARG A 400 -29.15 28.05 -2.79
N THR A 401 -29.50 27.06 -3.64
CA THR A 401 -30.87 26.93 -4.13
C THR A 401 -31.82 26.54 -3.00
N ASP A 402 -33.11 26.79 -3.17
CA ASP A 402 -34.13 26.38 -2.20
C ASP A 402 -34.20 24.90 -1.99
N ASP A 403 -33.93 24.09 -3.03
CA ASP A 403 -33.91 22.64 -2.94
C ASP A 403 -32.71 22.13 -2.14
N GLU A 404 -31.53 22.72 -2.31
CA GLU A 404 -30.36 22.39 -1.49
C GLU A 404 -30.58 22.75 -0.02
N ARG A 405 -31.19 23.90 0.26
CA ARG A 405 -31.51 24.31 1.64
C ARG A 405 -32.49 23.31 2.30
N ARG A 406 -33.59 22.99 1.62
CA ARG A 406 -34.56 22.01 2.11
C ARG A 406 -33.93 20.65 2.32
N LEU A 407 -33.06 20.20 1.43
CA LEU A 407 -32.35 18.92 1.56
C LEU A 407 -31.51 18.90 2.83
N VAL A 408 -30.65 19.90 3.04
CA VAL A 408 -29.80 19.96 4.24
C VAL A 408 -30.64 20.00 5.52
N GLU A 409 -31.69 20.84 5.57
CA GLU A 409 -32.60 20.94 6.72
C GLU A 409 -33.37 19.65 7.00
N SER A 410 -33.61 18.83 5.96
CA SER A 410 -34.35 17.55 6.10
C SER A 410 -33.51 16.38 6.60
N VAL A 411 -32.17 16.43 6.38
CA VAL A 411 -31.28 15.29 6.66
C VAL A 411 -30.21 15.57 7.70
N CYS A 412 -29.91 16.86 7.98
CA CYS A 412 -28.84 17.26 8.89
C CYS A 412 -29.31 18.35 9.86
N ASN A 413 -28.57 18.52 10.96
CA ASN A 413 -28.66 19.73 11.76
C ASN A 413 -27.83 20.84 11.06
N PRO A 414 -28.44 21.92 10.56
CA PRO A 414 -27.73 22.98 9.82
C PRO A 414 -26.57 23.61 10.58
N ASP A 415 -26.65 23.68 11.91
CA ASP A 415 -25.60 24.25 12.76
C ASP A 415 -24.31 23.41 12.79
N GLN A 416 -24.40 22.15 12.38
CA GLN A 416 -23.26 21.22 12.30
C GLN A 416 -22.74 21.03 10.88
N VAL A 417 -23.36 21.69 9.89
CA VAL A 417 -22.98 21.58 8.48
C VAL A 417 -21.97 22.67 8.14
N TYR A 418 -20.90 22.25 7.50
CA TYR A 418 -19.85 23.12 7.00
C TYR A 418 -19.56 22.84 5.53
N LEU A 419 -19.18 23.86 4.79
CA LEU A 419 -18.79 23.75 3.39
C LEU A 419 -17.29 23.99 3.22
N ARG A 420 -16.76 23.37 2.18
CA ARG A 420 -15.38 23.53 1.76
C ARG A 420 -15.14 24.98 1.32
N ASN A 421 -14.06 25.57 1.81
CA ASN A 421 -13.50 26.81 1.26
C ASN A 421 -12.49 26.46 0.17
N HIS A 422 -12.84 26.66 -1.09
CA HIS A 422 -12.00 26.32 -2.24
C HIS A 422 -10.72 27.17 -2.37
N GLU A 423 -10.67 28.36 -1.75
CA GLU A 423 -9.46 29.18 -1.70
C GLU A 423 -8.42 28.55 -0.77
N GLY A 424 -8.88 27.84 0.26
CA GLY A 424 -8.01 27.18 1.24
C GLY A 424 -7.40 28.15 2.25
N CYS A 425 -6.39 27.65 2.98
CA CYS A 425 -5.60 28.41 3.95
C CYS A 425 -4.21 27.75 4.10
N PRO A 426 -3.27 28.33 4.88
CA PRO A 426 -1.94 27.75 5.07
C PRO A 426 -1.92 26.34 5.69
N HIS A 427 -3.04 25.87 6.25
CA HIS A 427 -3.15 24.56 6.90
C HIS A 427 -3.77 23.47 6.01
N CYS A 428 -4.07 23.75 4.74
CA CYS A 428 -4.77 22.82 3.89
C CYS A 428 -4.44 23.02 2.40
N TRP A 429 -4.79 22.03 1.61
CA TRP A 429 -4.79 22.16 0.16
C TRP A 429 -6.22 22.48 -0.31
N ARG A 430 -6.45 23.71 -0.78
CA ARG A 430 -7.75 24.19 -1.30
C ARG A 430 -8.96 23.80 -0.41
N GLY A 431 -8.81 23.94 0.92
CA GLY A 431 -9.88 23.62 1.88
C GLY A 431 -10.01 22.15 2.26
N VAL A 432 -9.09 21.28 1.84
CA VAL A 432 -9.06 19.84 2.15
C VAL A 432 -7.78 19.52 2.90
N THR A 433 -7.88 18.70 3.97
CA THR A 433 -6.74 18.25 4.78
C THR A 433 -6.41 16.78 4.59
N GLY A 434 -7.25 16.01 3.90
CA GLY A 434 -7.07 14.59 3.70
C GLY A 434 -8.34 13.91 3.24
N ARG A 435 -8.37 12.59 3.42
CA ARG A 435 -9.53 11.75 3.11
C ARG A 435 -9.82 10.82 4.27
N THR A 436 -11.07 10.48 4.47
CA THR A 436 -11.53 9.53 5.48
C THR A 436 -12.42 8.46 4.85
N VAL A 437 -12.51 7.32 5.51
CA VAL A 437 -13.40 6.22 5.10
C VAL A 437 -14.82 6.50 5.57
N ILE A 438 -15.78 6.30 4.67
CA ILE A 438 -17.17 6.02 5.02
C ILE A 438 -17.49 4.58 4.62
N ALA A 439 -18.01 3.80 5.53
CA ALA A 439 -18.16 2.36 5.34
C ALA A 439 -19.50 1.82 5.81
N GLU A 440 -19.90 0.69 5.24
CA GLU A 440 -20.90 -0.23 5.76
C GLU A 440 -20.18 -1.52 6.15
N VAL A 441 -20.44 -2.01 7.35
CA VAL A 441 -19.82 -3.21 7.92
C VAL A 441 -20.92 -4.15 8.36
N ILE A 442 -21.04 -5.29 7.70
CA ILE A 442 -22.03 -6.34 8.01
C ILE A 442 -21.27 -7.55 8.59
N SER A 443 -21.64 -7.97 9.79
CA SER A 443 -21.35 -9.30 10.32
C SER A 443 -22.63 -10.12 10.17
N PRO A 444 -22.80 -10.87 9.07
CA PRO A 444 -24.07 -11.52 8.76
C PRO A 444 -24.32 -12.70 9.70
N ASP A 445 -25.58 -12.88 10.10
CA ASP A 445 -26.04 -14.05 10.84
C ASP A 445 -26.92 -14.96 9.96
N ALA A 446 -27.38 -16.06 10.52
CA ALA A 446 -28.21 -17.03 9.79
C ALA A 446 -29.51 -16.40 9.26
N ARG A 447 -30.11 -15.45 10.02
CA ARG A 447 -31.36 -14.78 9.61
C ARG A 447 -31.10 -13.81 8.44
N PHE A 448 -29.99 -13.12 8.45
CA PHE A 448 -29.58 -12.26 7.33
C PHE A 448 -29.52 -13.06 6.03
N PHE A 449 -28.82 -14.21 6.04
CA PHE A 449 -28.71 -15.07 4.85
C PHE A 449 -30.02 -15.74 4.47
N GLN A 450 -30.84 -16.12 5.44
CA GLN A 450 -32.19 -16.62 5.15
C GLN A 450 -33.00 -15.58 4.39
N LEU A 451 -33.04 -14.32 4.87
CA LEU A 451 -33.74 -13.23 4.21
C LEU A 451 -33.16 -12.92 2.82
N TYR A 452 -31.84 -12.93 2.69
CA TYR A 452 -31.18 -12.74 1.41
C TYR A 452 -31.64 -13.78 0.38
N ARG A 453 -31.69 -15.05 0.76
CA ARG A 453 -32.10 -16.16 -0.13
C ARG A 453 -33.58 -16.16 -0.45
N GLU A 454 -34.43 -15.90 0.52
CA GLU A 454 -35.91 -16.02 0.39
C GLU A 454 -36.54 -14.75 -0.18
N LYS A 455 -36.04 -13.57 0.18
CA LYS A 455 -36.66 -12.28 -0.10
C LYS A 455 -35.72 -11.29 -0.83
N GLY A 456 -34.48 -11.65 -1.03
CA GLY A 456 -33.50 -10.86 -1.73
C GLY A 456 -32.79 -9.79 -0.87
N ARG A 457 -31.97 -9.01 -1.55
CA ARG A 457 -31.04 -8.06 -0.92
C ARG A 457 -31.72 -6.94 -0.10
N ILE A 458 -32.89 -6.48 -0.54
CA ILE A 458 -33.58 -5.35 0.12
C ILE A 458 -33.99 -5.74 1.53
N GLU A 459 -34.57 -6.91 1.70
CA GLU A 459 -35.02 -7.39 3.02
C GLU A 459 -33.82 -7.73 3.94
N ALA A 460 -32.76 -8.34 3.39
CA ALA A 460 -31.53 -8.58 4.14
C ALA A 460 -30.89 -7.26 4.61
N ARG A 461 -30.89 -6.22 3.74
CA ARG A 461 -30.40 -4.89 4.09
C ARG A 461 -31.23 -4.22 5.18
N THR A 462 -32.57 -4.31 5.06
CA THR A 462 -33.50 -3.76 6.04
C THR A 462 -33.33 -4.42 7.41
N TYR A 463 -33.17 -5.74 7.43
CA TYR A 463 -32.90 -6.50 8.65
C TYR A 463 -31.55 -6.08 9.28
N TRP A 464 -30.46 -6.03 8.48
CA TRP A 464 -29.17 -5.58 8.98
C TRP A 464 -29.25 -4.17 9.60
N HIS A 465 -29.94 -3.25 8.92
CA HIS A 465 -30.02 -1.86 9.38
C HIS A 465 -30.89 -1.73 10.64
N ARG A 466 -32.08 -2.35 10.66
CA ARG A 466 -33.05 -2.15 11.73
C ARG A 466 -32.84 -3.03 12.95
N GLU A 467 -32.50 -4.31 12.72
CA GLU A 467 -32.44 -5.31 13.79
C GLU A 467 -31.01 -5.54 14.29
N LEU A 468 -30.01 -5.45 13.39
CA LEU A 468 -28.60 -5.62 13.76
C LEU A 468 -27.91 -4.28 14.05
N GLY A 469 -28.62 -3.15 14.02
CA GLY A 469 -28.05 -1.82 14.29
C GLY A 469 -27.04 -1.37 13.26
N GLY A 470 -27.16 -1.84 12.01
CA GLY A 470 -26.22 -1.54 10.95
C GLY A 470 -26.22 -0.06 10.55
N MET A 471 -25.04 0.53 10.45
CA MET A 471 -24.84 1.91 10.04
C MET A 471 -24.64 1.98 8.53
N THR A 472 -25.52 2.70 7.84
CA THR A 472 -25.37 2.99 6.41
C THR A 472 -24.28 4.04 6.17
N ARG A 473 -23.74 4.11 4.94
CA ARG A 473 -22.74 5.14 4.59
C ARG A 473 -23.25 6.56 4.79
N ASN A 474 -24.52 6.81 4.54
CA ASN A 474 -25.13 8.13 4.75
C ASN A 474 -25.20 8.52 6.22
N GLN A 475 -25.37 7.55 7.12
CA GLN A 475 -25.33 7.78 8.57
C GLN A 475 -23.90 7.88 9.10
N HIS A 476 -22.94 7.30 8.40
CA HIS A 476 -21.53 7.38 8.73
C HIS A 476 -20.93 8.73 8.33
N LEU A 477 -21.46 9.35 7.27
CA LEU A 477 -21.03 10.67 6.78
C LEU A 477 -21.43 11.78 7.75
#